data_e351328186a6d40d80ace9d2c067bb15
#
_entry.id   e351328186a6d40d80ace9d2c067bb15
#
_cell.length_a   1.000
_cell.length_b   1.000
_cell.length_c   1.000
_cell.angle_alpha   90.00
_cell.angle_beta   90.00
_cell.angle_gamma   90.00
#
_symmetry.space_group_name_H-M   'P 1'
#
loop_
_entity.id
_entity.type
_entity.pdbx_description
1 polymer ?
#
loop_
_entity_poly.entity_id
_entity_poly.type
_entity_poly.pdbx_seq_one_letter_code
_entity_poly.pdbx_strand_id
1 'polypeptide(L)'
;MKAVGYTRSLPIDDPDSLTDIELEQPVATGRDLLVRVKAIAVNPVDYKIRQRAAAADGKYKVIGWDAVGEVVDTGDEATQFKPSDMVYYAGDLNRQ
;
A
#
# COMPACT_ATOMS: atom_id res chain seq x y z
N MET A 1 7.55 -8.13 4.09
CA MET A 1 6.82 -8.18 2.80
C MET A 1 7.49 -7.30 1.77
N LYS A 2 7.41 -7.70 0.53
CA LYS A 2 7.99 -6.94 -0.58
C LYS A 2 7.08 -5.79 -0.96
N ALA A 3 7.69 -4.64 -1.26
CA ALA A 3 6.97 -3.47 -1.73
C ALA A 3 7.85 -2.67 -2.69
N VAL A 4 7.26 -1.69 -3.36
CA VAL A 4 7.97 -0.71 -4.17
C VAL A 4 7.73 0.66 -3.54
N GLY A 5 8.80 1.37 -3.27
CA GLY A 5 8.71 2.65 -2.59
C GLY A 5 9.77 3.63 -3.05
N TYR A 6 9.72 4.82 -2.48
CA TYR A 6 10.68 5.89 -2.78
C TYR A 6 10.88 6.80 -1.57
N THR A 7 11.98 7.53 -1.57
CA THR A 7 12.28 8.50 -0.51
C THR A 7 12.13 9.94 -0.99
N ARG A 8 12.44 10.22 -2.25
CA ARG A 8 12.40 11.56 -2.85
C ARG A 8 11.65 11.53 -4.17
N SER A 9 10.99 12.63 -4.49
CA SER A 9 10.27 12.80 -5.76
C SER A 9 11.26 13.11 -6.89
N LEU A 10 11.96 12.08 -7.36
CA LEU A 10 12.94 12.19 -8.43
C LEU A 10 12.28 12.02 -9.81
N PRO A 11 12.92 12.48 -10.92
CA PRO A 11 12.43 12.17 -12.26
C PRO A 11 12.29 10.67 -12.47
N ILE A 12 11.32 10.25 -13.26
CA ILE A 12 11.00 8.82 -13.43
C ILE A 12 12.13 8.02 -14.10
N ASP A 13 12.99 8.68 -14.87
CA ASP A 13 14.17 8.06 -15.47
C ASP A 13 15.34 7.90 -14.50
N ASP A 14 15.25 8.45 -13.29
CA ASP A 14 16.26 8.22 -12.25
C ASP A 14 16.08 6.82 -11.67
N PRO A 15 17.15 6.00 -11.54
CA PRO A 15 17.05 4.66 -10.97
C PRO A 15 16.48 4.60 -9.56
N ASP A 16 16.61 5.67 -8.79
CA ASP A 16 16.11 5.75 -7.42
C ASP A 16 14.70 6.32 -7.31
N SER A 17 14.03 6.60 -8.42
CA SER A 17 12.68 7.15 -8.42
C SER A 17 11.65 6.20 -7.80
N LEU A 18 11.84 4.89 -7.99
CA LEU A 18 11.10 3.81 -7.36
C LEU A 18 12.06 2.65 -7.14
N THR A 19 12.04 2.05 -5.97
CA THR A 19 12.95 0.95 -5.61
C THR A 19 12.19 -0.18 -4.93
N ASP A 20 12.71 -1.39 -5.09
CA ASP A 20 12.23 -2.55 -4.35
C ASP A 20 12.68 -2.44 -2.89
N ILE A 21 11.75 -2.62 -1.97
CA ILE A 21 12.01 -2.53 -0.54
C ILE A 21 11.36 -3.70 0.21
N GLU A 22 11.86 -3.95 1.43
CA GLU A 22 11.25 -4.87 2.37
C GLU A 22 10.63 -4.08 3.52
N LEU A 23 9.39 -4.41 3.86
CA LEU A 23 8.66 -3.82 4.98
C LEU A 23 8.20 -4.91 5.92
N GLU A 24 8.00 -4.55 7.19
CA GLU A 24 7.33 -5.43 8.13
C GLU A 24 5.89 -5.66 7.69
N GLN A 25 5.40 -6.89 7.89
CA GLN A 25 4.01 -7.19 7.62
C GLN A 25 3.13 -6.43 8.61
N PRO A 26 2.15 -5.65 8.14
CA PRO A 26 1.27 -4.93 9.05
C PRO A 26 0.37 -5.88 9.84
N VAL A 27 -0.14 -5.39 10.95
CA VAL A 27 -1.08 -6.13 11.81
C VAL A 27 -2.44 -5.47 11.72
N ALA A 28 -3.48 -6.25 11.46
CA ALA A 28 -4.85 -5.75 11.45
C ALA A 28 -5.34 -5.51 12.88
N THR A 29 -5.85 -4.32 13.16
CA THR A 29 -6.40 -3.93 14.46
C THR A 29 -7.76 -3.26 14.26
N GLY A 30 -8.63 -3.34 15.27
CA GLY A 30 -9.94 -2.70 15.21
C GLY A 30 -10.75 -3.24 14.03
N ARG A 31 -11.08 -2.36 13.08
CA ARG A 31 -11.86 -2.70 11.88
C ARG A 31 -10.99 -3.01 10.67
N ASP A 32 -9.69 -3.09 10.84
CA ASP A 32 -8.77 -3.34 9.73
C ASP A 32 -8.88 -4.76 9.20
N LEU A 33 -8.61 -4.90 7.92
CA LEU A 33 -8.40 -6.20 7.27
C LEU A 33 -6.93 -6.27 6.84
N LEU A 34 -6.31 -7.42 7.05
CA LEU A 34 -5.02 -7.72 6.43
C LEU A 34 -5.29 -8.48 5.15
N VAL A 35 -4.88 -7.91 4.03
CA VAL A 35 -5.18 -8.44 2.69
C VAL A 35 -3.90 -8.87 2.01
N ARG A 36 -3.89 -10.12 1.51
CA ARG A 36 -2.84 -10.59 0.60
C ARG A 36 -3.19 -10.10 -0.80
N VAL A 37 -2.47 -9.10 -1.29
CA VAL A 37 -2.74 -8.48 -2.60
C VAL A 37 -2.49 -9.48 -3.72
N LYS A 38 -3.46 -9.63 -4.62
CA LYS A 38 -3.36 -10.49 -5.82
C LYS A 38 -3.16 -9.67 -7.07
N ALA A 39 -3.78 -8.49 -7.17
CA ALA A 39 -3.65 -7.59 -8.30
C ALA A 39 -3.85 -6.16 -7.84
N ILE A 40 -3.26 -5.23 -8.58
CA ILE A 40 -3.38 -3.80 -8.32
C ILE A 40 -3.85 -3.09 -9.58
N ALA A 41 -4.46 -1.91 -9.39
CA ALA A 41 -4.74 -0.98 -10.47
C ALA A 41 -3.90 0.28 -10.29
N VAL A 42 -3.20 0.70 -11.33
CA VAL A 42 -2.42 1.94 -11.33
C VAL A 42 -3.32 3.06 -11.84
N ASN A 43 -3.37 4.15 -11.09
CA ASN A 43 -4.23 5.29 -11.38
C ASN A 43 -3.42 6.59 -11.39
N PRO A 44 -3.96 7.69 -11.95
CA PRO A 44 -3.24 8.98 -11.96
C PRO A 44 -2.78 9.46 -10.58
N VAL A 45 -3.50 9.14 -9.51
CA VAL A 45 -3.10 9.51 -8.16
C VAL A 45 -1.72 8.93 -7.80
N ASP A 46 -1.37 7.78 -8.31
CA ASP A 46 -0.08 7.14 -8.03
C ASP A 46 1.09 8.01 -8.48
N TYR A 47 1.11 8.42 -9.76
CA TYR A 47 2.22 9.25 -10.23
C TYR A 47 2.14 10.69 -9.70
N LYS A 48 0.95 11.20 -9.43
CA LYS A 48 0.80 12.55 -8.86
C LYS A 48 1.38 12.63 -7.46
N ILE A 49 1.11 11.64 -6.62
CA ILE A 49 1.69 11.58 -5.27
C ILE A 49 3.20 11.38 -5.36
N ARG A 50 3.68 10.48 -6.22
CA ARG A 50 5.12 10.25 -6.41
C ARG A 50 5.85 11.55 -6.79
N GLN A 51 5.26 12.37 -7.65
CA GLN A 51 5.86 13.61 -8.12
C GLN A 51 5.84 14.74 -7.09
N ARG A 52 4.88 14.72 -6.16
CA ARG A 52 4.57 15.88 -5.30
C ARG A 52 4.88 15.68 -3.83
N ALA A 53 4.94 14.46 -3.35
CA ALA A 53 5.07 14.16 -1.94
C ALA A 53 6.28 13.25 -1.69
N ALA A 54 7.31 13.80 -1.05
CA ALA A 54 8.45 13.01 -0.59
C ALA A 54 8.09 12.23 0.68
N ALA A 55 8.85 11.17 0.96
CA ALA A 55 8.72 10.43 2.21
C ALA A 55 9.27 11.25 3.39
N ALA A 56 8.79 10.92 4.60
CA ALA A 56 9.39 11.45 5.81
C ALA A 56 10.84 10.96 5.95
N ASP A 57 11.67 11.71 6.66
CA ASP A 57 13.08 11.38 6.85
C ASP A 57 13.25 9.97 7.41
N GLY A 58 14.15 9.21 6.80
CA GLY A 58 14.46 7.85 7.20
C GLY A 58 13.38 6.82 6.86
N LYS A 59 12.38 7.18 6.08
CA LYS A 59 11.28 6.30 5.70
C LYS A 59 11.12 6.21 4.19
N TYR A 60 10.43 5.17 3.75
CA TYR A 60 9.97 5.04 2.37
C TYR A 60 8.49 5.36 2.29
N LYS A 61 8.09 5.96 1.16
CA LYS A 61 6.69 6.11 0.82
C LYS A 61 6.31 5.06 -0.21
N VAL A 62 5.23 4.35 0.07
CA VAL A 62 4.67 3.33 -0.84
C VAL A 62 3.42 3.91 -1.48
N ILE A 63 3.32 3.82 -2.79
CA ILE A 63 2.15 4.27 -3.54
C ILE A 63 1.32 3.06 -3.98
N GLY A 64 0.08 3.34 -4.42
CA GLY A 64 -0.88 2.31 -4.81
C GLY A 64 -2.01 2.24 -3.80
N TRP A 65 -3.25 2.44 -4.28
CA TRP A 65 -4.42 2.50 -3.40
C TRP A 65 -5.52 1.57 -3.83
N ASP A 66 -5.50 1.11 -5.08
CA ASP A 66 -6.54 0.21 -5.60
C ASP A 66 -5.98 -1.19 -5.75
N ALA A 67 -6.65 -2.15 -5.12
CA ALA A 67 -6.19 -3.53 -5.15
C ALA A 67 -7.35 -4.52 -5.01
N VAL A 68 -7.09 -5.75 -5.39
CA VAL A 68 -7.93 -6.92 -5.10
C VAL A 68 -7.06 -7.95 -4.42
N GLY A 69 -7.59 -8.65 -3.44
CA GLY A 69 -6.85 -9.66 -2.74
C GLY A 69 -7.70 -10.51 -1.81
N GLU A 70 -7.02 -11.38 -1.10
CA GLU A 70 -7.64 -12.30 -0.14
C GLU A 70 -7.41 -11.79 1.29
N VAL A 71 -8.47 -11.74 2.08
CA VAL A 71 -8.38 -11.45 3.51
C VAL A 71 -7.64 -12.60 4.19
N VAL A 72 -6.55 -12.30 4.89
CA VAL A 72 -5.78 -13.30 5.63
C VAL A 72 -5.91 -13.15 7.14
N ASP A 73 -6.27 -11.96 7.61
CA ASP A 73 -6.54 -11.69 9.03
C ASP A 73 -7.44 -10.48 9.17
N THR A 74 -8.09 -10.35 10.31
CA THR A 74 -9.00 -9.24 10.61
C THR A 74 -8.74 -8.72 12.01
N GLY A 75 -8.98 -7.42 12.22
CA GLY A 75 -9.03 -6.86 13.57
C GLY A 75 -10.29 -7.33 14.31
N ASP A 76 -10.28 -7.17 15.62
CA ASP A 76 -11.33 -7.69 16.50
C ASP A 76 -12.72 -7.10 16.21
N GLU A 77 -12.78 -5.92 15.64
CA GLU A 77 -14.05 -5.22 15.32
C GLU A 77 -14.47 -5.38 13.85
N ALA A 78 -13.70 -6.09 13.03
CA ALA A 78 -13.98 -6.31 11.62
C ALA A 78 -14.89 -7.54 11.46
N THR A 79 -16.20 -7.37 11.62
CA THR A 79 -17.16 -8.46 11.68
C THR A 79 -17.84 -8.80 10.35
N GLN A 80 -17.71 -7.91 9.33
CA GLN A 80 -18.35 -8.09 8.02
C GLN A 80 -17.55 -8.95 7.06
N PHE A 81 -16.28 -9.15 7.35
CA PHE A 81 -15.35 -9.93 6.51
C PHE A 81 -14.63 -10.97 7.36
N LYS A 82 -14.17 -12.03 6.72
CA LYS A 82 -13.45 -13.12 7.38
C LYS A 82 -12.28 -13.57 6.53
N PRO A 83 -11.28 -14.25 7.12
CA PRO A 83 -10.20 -14.87 6.35
C PRO A 83 -10.74 -15.73 5.21
N SER A 84 -10.07 -15.69 4.08
CA SER A 84 -10.43 -16.33 2.80
C SER A 84 -11.41 -15.55 1.94
N ASP A 85 -12.02 -14.47 2.44
CA ASP A 85 -12.87 -13.62 1.58
C ASP A 85 -12.00 -12.91 0.53
N MET A 86 -12.52 -12.85 -0.70
CA MET A 86 -11.93 -12.01 -1.74
C MET A 86 -12.53 -10.62 -1.68
N VAL A 87 -11.67 -9.61 -1.68
CA VAL A 87 -12.08 -8.20 -1.58
C VAL A 87 -11.37 -7.35 -2.61
N TYR A 88 -12.01 -6.25 -2.99
CA TYR A 88 -11.34 -5.18 -3.73
C TYR A 88 -11.61 -3.86 -3.02
N TYR A 89 -10.68 -2.92 -3.15
CA TYR A 89 -10.78 -1.68 -2.40
C TYR A 89 -10.03 -0.54 -3.06
N ALA A 90 -10.47 0.68 -2.71
CA ALA A 90 -9.72 1.92 -2.91
C ALA A 90 -9.21 2.35 -1.54
N GLY A 91 -7.88 2.38 -1.38
CA GLY A 91 -7.28 2.67 -0.09
C GLY A 91 -7.36 4.15 0.31
N ASP A 92 -7.07 4.41 1.56
CA ASP A 92 -7.00 5.76 2.11
C ASP A 92 -5.64 6.38 1.78
N LEU A 93 -5.64 7.56 1.13
CA LEU A 93 -4.41 8.27 0.75
C LEU A 93 -3.55 8.68 1.95
N ASN A 94 -4.13 8.75 3.14
CA ASN A 94 -3.45 9.16 4.36
C ASN A 94 -2.92 7.98 5.19
N ARG A 95 -3.15 6.74 4.76
CA ARG A 95 -2.70 5.52 5.46
C ARG A 95 -1.74 4.74 4.59
N GLN A 96 -0.47 5.00 4.80
CA GLN A 96 0.59 4.28 4.08
C GLN A 96 1.65 3.79 5.03
#